data_3c78e51bac7b8d73329044ac4c067b53
#
_entry.id   3c78e51bac7b8d73329044ac4c067b53
#
_cell.length_a   1.000
_cell.length_b   1.000
_cell.length_c   1.000
_cell.angle_alpha   90.00
_cell.angle_beta   90.00
_cell.angle_gamma   90.00
#
_symmetry.space_group_name_H-M   'P 1'
#
loop_
_entity.id
_entity.type
_entity.pdbx_description
1 polymer ?
#
loop_
_entity_poly.entity_id
_entity_poly.type
_entity_poly.pdbx_seq_one_letter_code
_entity_poly.pdbx_strand_id
1 'polypeptide(L)'
;IASCLVGSEMCIRDRFDTLGTLIGVATKADMLDEEGKLPNIKGALLADAVATTAGAVLGTSTTTTFVESASGVTEGGRTGLTSITTAVLFLLALLFSPVFLAIPSFATAPALIIVGFYMVNQVGLIDFSDFSEGIPAFICIGAMPFFYSISEGISMGVISYVVLNLLTGKAREKKISPVMYILAVLFLVKYFLI
;
A
#
# COMPACT_ATOMS: atom_id res chain seq x y z
N ILE A 1 -23.74 9.18 -10.75
CA ILE A 1 -23.53 7.97 -9.92
C ILE A 1 -22.15 7.37 -10.24
N ALA A 2 -21.78 7.15 -11.52
CA ALA A 2 -20.47 6.61 -11.90
C ALA A 2 -19.29 7.45 -11.38
N SER A 3 -19.31 8.76 -11.50
CA SER A 3 -18.25 9.64 -11.01
C SER A 3 -18.11 9.64 -9.47
N CYS A 4 -19.21 9.40 -8.76
CA CYS A 4 -19.19 9.29 -7.29
C CYS A 4 -18.59 7.94 -6.86
N LEU A 5 -18.86 6.86 -7.60
CA LEU A 5 -18.26 5.54 -7.38
C LEU A 5 -16.76 5.54 -7.69
N VAL A 6 -16.33 6.17 -8.76
CA VAL A 6 -14.91 6.33 -9.11
C VAL A 6 -14.16 7.12 -8.03
N GLY A 7 -14.74 8.19 -7.50
CA GLY A 7 -14.15 8.96 -6.41
C GLY A 7 -13.99 8.15 -5.11
N SER A 8 -15.00 7.34 -4.75
CA SER A 8 -14.92 6.48 -3.58
C SER A 8 -13.92 5.34 -3.75
N GLU A 9 -13.79 4.80 -4.95
CA GLU A 9 -12.83 3.77 -5.29
C GLU A 9 -11.40 4.29 -5.19
N MET A 10 -11.12 5.47 -5.73
CA MET A 10 -9.80 6.12 -5.59
C MET A 10 -9.46 6.36 -4.12
N CYS A 11 -10.41 6.78 -3.31
CA CYS A 11 -10.20 7.03 -1.88
C CYS A 11 -9.91 5.74 -1.10
N ILE A 12 -10.61 4.64 -1.41
CA ILE A 12 -10.37 3.32 -0.80
C ILE A 12 -9.00 2.79 -1.22
N ARG A 13 -8.68 2.88 -2.51
CA ARG A 13 -7.40 2.47 -3.08
C ARG A 13 -6.22 3.17 -2.40
N ASP A 14 -6.28 4.51 -2.31
CA ASP A 14 -5.26 5.34 -1.70
C ASP A 14 -5.04 4.95 -0.21
N ARG A 15 -6.12 4.67 0.51
CA ARG A 15 -6.05 4.20 1.91
C ARG A 15 -5.38 2.85 2.06
N PHE A 16 -5.67 1.89 1.16
CA PHE A 16 -5.02 0.57 1.22
C PHE A 16 -3.56 0.64 0.83
N ASP A 17 -3.22 1.47 -0.15
CA ASP A 17 -1.84 1.68 -0.58
C ASP A 17 -1.03 2.33 0.55
N THR A 18 -1.54 3.39 1.16
CA THR A 18 -0.92 4.04 2.32
C THR A 18 -0.76 3.08 3.51
N LEU A 19 -1.79 2.29 3.84
CA LEU A 19 -1.70 1.32 4.94
C LEU A 19 -0.69 0.21 4.66
N GLY A 20 -0.68 -0.32 3.44
CA GLY A 20 0.25 -1.36 3.03
C GLY A 20 1.70 -0.89 3.10
N THR A 21 1.98 0.30 2.57
CA THR A 21 3.32 0.89 2.61
C THR A 21 3.75 1.28 4.01
N LEU A 22 2.86 1.85 4.83
CA LEU A 22 3.17 2.18 6.23
C LEU A 22 3.52 0.94 7.04
N ILE A 23 2.73 -0.13 6.96
CA ILE A 23 3.00 -1.38 7.65
C ILE A 23 4.30 -2.00 7.11
N GLY A 24 4.49 -2.02 5.80
CA GLY A 24 5.68 -2.56 5.17
C GLY A 24 6.96 -1.87 5.60
N VAL A 25 6.98 -0.55 5.57
CA VAL A 25 8.13 0.25 6.00
C VAL A 25 8.33 0.16 7.51
N ALA A 26 7.26 0.18 8.31
CA ALA A 26 7.33 0.06 9.76
C ALA A 26 7.88 -1.31 10.22
N THR A 27 7.50 -2.38 9.53
CA THR A 27 8.07 -3.73 9.75
C THR A 27 9.57 -3.71 9.50
N LYS A 28 10.02 -3.05 8.43
CA LYS A 28 11.44 -2.94 8.10
C LYS A 28 12.21 -2.06 9.10
N ALA A 29 11.52 -1.11 9.71
CA ALA A 29 12.07 -0.20 10.72
C ALA A 29 12.11 -0.79 12.14
N ASP A 30 11.57 -2.00 12.35
CA ASP A 30 11.32 -2.59 13.68
C ASP A 30 10.48 -1.66 14.58
N MET A 31 9.48 -1.00 14.00
CA MET A 31 8.59 -0.06 14.70
C MET A 31 7.24 -0.67 15.06
N LEU A 32 7.02 -1.94 14.80
CA LEU A 32 5.81 -2.64 15.19
C LEU A 32 5.91 -3.13 16.64
N ASP A 33 4.76 -3.09 17.35
CA ASP A 33 4.63 -3.68 18.67
C ASP A 33 4.68 -5.22 18.60
N GLU A 34 4.81 -5.90 19.76
CA GLU A 34 4.78 -7.37 19.87
C GLU A 34 3.51 -7.99 19.27
N GLU A 35 2.43 -7.20 19.18
CA GLU A 35 1.17 -7.60 18.54
C GLU A 35 1.11 -7.33 17.01
N GLY A 36 2.21 -6.85 16.41
CA GLY A 36 2.28 -6.49 14.99
C GLY A 36 1.51 -5.22 14.63
N LYS A 37 1.16 -4.39 15.60
CA LYS A 37 0.45 -3.12 15.39
C LYS A 37 1.44 -1.97 15.31
N LEU A 38 1.14 -1.00 14.42
CA LEU A 38 1.91 0.23 14.33
C LEU A 38 1.49 1.20 15.44
N PRO A 39 2.37 1.54 16.39
CA PRO A 39 2.09 2.57 17.36
C PRO A 39 1.86 3.90 16.63
N ASN A 40 0.86 4.65 17.08
CA ASN A 40 0.52 5.96 16.52
C ASN A 40 0.04 5.97 15.04
N ILE A 41 -0.55 4.89 14.55
CA ILE A 41 -1.12 4.78 13.20
C ILE A 41 -2.11 5.93 12.89
N LYS A 42 -2.85 6.41 13.90
CA LYS A 42 -3.78 7.54 13.75
C LYS A 42 -3.06 8.83 13.38
N GLY A 43 -1.89 9.09 13.97
CA GLY A 43 -1.06 10.24 13.64
C GLY A 43 -0.50 10.18 12.22
N ALA A 44 -0.05 8.99 11.78
CA ALA A 44 0.43 8.78 10.42
C ALA A 44 -0.68 8.99 9.37
N LEU A 45 -1.86 8.41 9.59
CA LEU A 45 -3.01 8.60 8.69
C LEU A 45 -3.54 10.04 8.69
N LEU A 46 -3.43 10.76 9.82
CA LEU A 46 -3.78 12.18 9.86
C LEU A 46 -2.80 13.02 9.04
N ALA A 47 -1.50 12.74 9.15
CA ALA A 47 -0.48 13.43 8.36
C ALA A 47 -0.69 13.21 6.85
N ASP A 48 -1.02 11.98 6.44
CA ASP A 48 -1.37 11.63 5.06
C ASP A 48 -2.59 12.40 4.56
N ALA A 49 -3.66 12.45 5.38
CA ALA A 49 -4.87 13.21 5.04
C ALA A 49 -4.63 14.72 4.91
N VAL A 50 -3.80 15.30 5.78
CA VAL A 50 -3.41 16.71 5.71
C VAL A 50 -2.58 16.97 4.46
N ALA A 51 -1.61 16.11 4.15
CA ALA A 51 -0.77 16.23 2.95
C ALA A 51 -1.61 16.12 1.67
N THR A 52 -2.54 15.17 1.60
CA THR A 52 -3.47 15.01 0.47
C THR A 52 -4.36 16.24 0.30
N THR A 53 -4.87 16.82 1.42
CA THR A 53 -5.67 18.03 1.37
C THR A 53 -4.86 19.23 0.87
N ALA A 54 -3.61 19.37 1.32
CA ALA A 54 -2.71 20.40 0.83
C ALA A 54 -2.39 20.21 -0.66
N GLY A 55 -2.16 18.98 -1.10
CA GLY A 55 -1.97 18.63 -2.52
C GLY A 55 -3.17 19.02 -3.37
N ALA A 56 -4.39 18.74 -2.90
CA ALA A 56 -5.62 19.12 -3.59
C ALA A 56 -5.77 20.65 -3.75
N VAL A 57 -5.38 21.44 -2.74
CA VAL A 57 -5.37 22.91 -2.82
C VAL A 57 -4.35 23.42 -3.83
N LEU A 58 -3.20 22.73 -3.94
CA LEU A 58 -2.14 23.04 -4.90
C LEU A 58 -2.43 22.52 -6.32
N GLY A 59 -3.49 21.72 -6.50
CA GLY A 59 -3.87 21.14 -7.79
C GLY A 59 -2.99 19.93 -8.20
N THR A 60 -2.35 19.28 -7.23
CA THR A 60 -1.59 18.04 -7.46
C THR A 60 -2.46 16.80 -7.22
N SER A 61 -1.98 15.63 -7.64
CA SER A 61 -2.61 14.36 -7.28
C SER A 61 -2.53 14.08 -5.78
N THR A 62 -3.24 13.05 -5.31
CA THR A 62 -3.18 12.59 -3.92
C THR A 62 -1.74 12.33 -3.50
N THR A 63 -1.42 12.73 -2.27
CA THR A 63 -0.12 12.45 -1.64
C THR A 63 -0.23 11.11 -0.94
N THR A 64 0.61 10.16 -1.31
CA THR A 64 0.65 8.82 -0.70
C THR A 64 2.05 8.49 -0.20
N THR A 65 2.17 7.50 0.66
CA THR A 65 3.46 7.02 1.15
C THR A 65 4.13 6.14 0.10
N PHE A 66 5.45 6.28 -0.05
CA PHE A 66 6.24 5.53 -1.02
C PHE A 66 7.01 4.39 -0.39
N VAL A 67 6.99 3.24 -1.06
CA VAL A 67 7.73 2.02 -0.67
C VAL A 67 9.25 2.25 -0.70
N GLU A 68 9.71 3.16 -1.55
CA GLU A 68 11.11 3.57 -1.69
C GLU A 68 11.69 4.14 -0.38
N SER A 69 10.84 4.61 0.53
CA SER A 69 11.23 5.01 1.88
C SER A 69 11.90 3.88 2.67
N ALA A 70 11.63 2.61 2.31
CA ALA A 70 12.28 1.45 2.91
C ALA A 70 13.79 1.47 2.71
N SER A 71 14.31 2.04 1.62
CA SER A 71 15.75 2.17 1.39
C SER A 71 16.39 3.12 2.40
N GLY A 72 15.77 4.26 2.68
CA GLY A 72 16.26 5.21 3.70
C GLY A 72 16.19 4.62 5.12
N VAL A 73 15.19 3.80 5.41
CA VAL A 73 15.05 3.11 6.69
C VAL A 73 16.12 2.03 6.88
N THR A 74 16.48 1.28 5.82
CA THR A 74 17.56 0.28 5.87
C THR A 74 18.93 0.90 6.12
N GLU A 75 19.15 2.14 5.68
CA GLU A 75 20.36 2.94 5.94
C GLU A 75 20.35 3.62 7.34
N GLY A 76 19.30 3.40 8.14
CA GLY A 76 19.20 3.89 9.50
C GLY A 76 18.36 5.16 9.69
N GLY A 77 17.67 5.64 8.65
CA GLY A 77 16.79 6.80 8.72
C GLY A 77 15.46 6.49 9.42
N ARG A 78 15.43 6.62 10.77
CA ARG A 78 14.25 6.25 11.59
C ARG A 78 13.62 7.44 12.33
N THR A 79 14.00 8.66 12.00
CA THR A 79 13.54 9.87 12.69
C THR A 79 12.83 10.82 11.75
N GLY A 80 11.98 11.69 12.28
CA GLY A 80 11.32 12.74 11.51
C GLY A 80 12.28 13.72 10.80
N LEU A 81 13.53 13.80 11.27
CA LEU A 81 14.56 14.61 10.64
C LEU A 81 14.88 14.10 9.21
N THR A 82 14.85 12.79 9.01
CA THR A 82 15.04 12.17 7.68
C THR A 82 13.96 12.65 6.71
N SER A 83 12.70 12.68 7.16
CA SER A 83 11.57 13.16 6.35
C SER A 83 11.70 14.65 6.00
N ILE A 84 12.11 15.48 6.95
CA ILE A 84 12.35 16.91 6.71
C ILE A 84 13.48 17.11 5.69
N THR A 85 14.58 16.38 5.83
CA THR A 85 15.70 16.44 4.88
C THR A 85 15.24 16.05 3.47
N THR A 86 14.47 14.98 3.35
CA THR A 86 13.89 14.54 2.08
C THR A 86 12.98 15.61 1.49
N ALA A 87 12.13 16.24 2.29
CA ALA A 87 11.25 17.32 1.84
C ALA A 87 12.04 18.53 1.30
N VAL A 88 13.11 18.93 2.00
CA VAL A 88 14.00 20.01 1.55
C VAL A 88 14.68 19.65 0.24
N LEU A 89 15.15 18.40 0.10
CA LEU A 89 15.76 17.93 -1.16
C LEU A 89 14.76 17.93 -2.32
N PHE A 90 13.50 17.57 -2.10
CA PHE A 90 12.45 17.68 -3.11
C PHE A 90 12.16 19.13 -3.50
N LEU A 91 12.14 20.07 -2.56
CA LEU A 91 12.01 21.49 -2.87
C LEU A 91 13.18 22.01 -3.71
N LEU A 92 14.40 21.59 -3.41
CA LEU A 92 15.57 21.92 -4.22
C LEU A 92 15.48 21.26 -5.61
N ALA A 93 15.00 20.04 -5.70
CA ALA A 93 14.81 19.34 -6.97
C ALA A 93 13.82 20.05 -7.90
N LEU A 94 12.83 20.79 -7.37
CA LEU A 94 11.95 21.62 -8.19
C LEU A 94 12.70 22.69 -8.98
N LEU A 95 13.76 23.28 -8.42
CA LEU A 95 14.61 24.24 -9.13
C LEU A 95 15.39 23.62 -10.29
N PHE A 96 15.71 22.31 -10.17
CA PHE A 96 16.43 21.53 -11.17
C PHE A 96 15.50 20.58 -11.95
N SER A 97 14.20 20.87 -11.98
CA SER A 97 13.19 20.06 -12.65
C SER A 97 13.56 19.60 -14.07
N PRO A 98 14.12 20.45 -14.96
CA PRO A 98 14.51 20.02 -16.31
C PRO A 98 15.55 18.89 -16.32
N VAL A 99 16.45 18.87 -15.33
CA VAL A 99 17.49 17.83 -15.20
C VAL A 99 16.87 16.50 -14.77
N PHE A 100 15.97 16.54 -13.80
CA PHE A 100 15.28 15.34 -13.31
C PHE A 100 14.33 14.75 -14.37
N LEU A 101 13.65 15.57 -15.14
CA LEU A 101 12.79 15.14 -16.25
C LEU A 101 13.57 14.52 -17.42
N ALA A 102 14.86 14.82 -17.54
CA ALA A 102 15.72 14.21 -18.55
C ALA A 102 16.16 12.77 -18.19
N ILE A 103 15.95 12.33 -16.94
CA ILE A 103 16.30 10.97 -16.50
C ILE A 103 15.32 9.97 -17.12
N PRO A 104 15.79 9.06 -17.98
CA PRO A 104 14.91 8.08 -18.62
C PRO A 104 14.48 7.00 -17.64
N SER A 105 13.31 6.43 -17.85
CA SER A 105 12.70 5.41 -16.96
C SER A 105 13.56 4.15 -16.79
N PHE A 106 14.36 3.79 -17.77
CA PHE A 106 15.27 2.65 -17.65
C PHE A 106 16.40 2.87 -16.62
N ALA A 107 16.74 4.11 -16.32
CA ALA A 107 17.75 4.43 -15.30
C ALA A 107 17.19 4.29 -13.87
N THR A 108 15.87 4.43 -13.69
CA THR A 108 15.22 4.27 -12.38
C THR A 108 14.84 2.82 -12.07
N ALA A 109 14.72 1.97 -13.09
CA ALA A 109 14.31 0.57 -12.93
C ALA A 109 15.21 -0.24 -11.98
N PRO A 110 16.56 -0.15 -12.01
CA PRO A 110 17.41 -0.87 -11.07
C PRO A 110 17.17 -0.46 -9.62
N ALA A 111 16.90 0.81 -9.34
CA ALA A 111 16.59 1.28 -7.99
C ALA A 111 15.29 0.66 -7.47
N LEU A 112 14.25 0.58 -8.31
CA LEU A 112 12.98 -0.06 -7.97
C LEU A 112 13.14 -1.57 -7.72
N ILE A 113 14.01 -2.26 -8.47
CA ILE A 113 14.31 -3.66 -8.25
C ILE A 113 14.97 -3.87 -6.88
N ILE A 114 15.91 -3.02 -6.48
CA ILE A 114 16.56 -3.08 -5.17
C ILE A 114 15.55 -2.84 -4.05
N VAL A 115 14.69 -1.84 -4.19
CA VAL A 115 13.61 -1.57 -3.22
C VAL A 115 12.67 -2.79 -3.10
N GLY A 116 12.27 -3.36 -4.23
CA GLY A 116 11.47 -4.59 -4.26
C GLY A 116 12.16 -5.75 -3.54
N PHE A 117 13.47 -5.92 -3.73
CA PHE A 117 14.26 -6.93 -3.02
C PHE A 117 14.23 -6.73 -1.49
N TYR A 118 14.34 -5.50 -1.00
CA TYR A 118 14.22 -5.22 0.44
C TYR A 118 12.86 -5.58 1.01
N MET A 119 11.81 -5.54 0.20
CA MET A 119 10.43 -5.82 0.63
C MET A 119 10.06 -7.31 0.51
N VAL A 120 10.75 -8.09 -0.30
CA VAL A 120 10.48 -9.54 -0.53
C VAL A 120 10.50 -10.35 0.76
N ASN A 121 11.34 -9.99 1.73
CA ASN A 121 11.43 -10.69 3.00
C ASN A 121 10.10 -10.74 3.77
N GLN A 122 9.20 -9.78 3.54
CA GLN A 122 7.89 -9.72 4.20
C GLN A 122 6.93 -10.80 3.68
N VAL A 123 7.13 -11.28 2.46
CA VAL A 123 6.37 -12.40 1.91
C VAL A 123 6.59 -13.68 2.73
N GLY A 124 7.79 -13.83 3.32
CA GLY A 124 8.10 -14.94 4.21
C GLY A 124 7.34 -14.95 5.55
N LEU A 125 6.69 -13.84 5.92
CA LEU A 125 5.84 -13.76 7.12
C LEU A 125 4.44 -14.36 6.89
N ILE A 126 4.08 -14.61 5.62
CA ILE A 126 2.79 -15.20 5.27
C ILE A 126 2.86 -16.72 5.51
N ASP A 127 1.90 -17.24 6.24
CA ASP A 127 1.79 -18.68 6.44
C ASP A 127 1.17 -19.35 5.21
N PHE A 128 2.03 -19.85 4.33
CA PHE A 128 1.61 -20.60 3.14
C PHE A 128 1.15 -22.04 3.45
N SER A 129 1.33 -22.53 4.67
CA SER A 129 0.83 -23.84 5.08
C SER A 129 -0.68 -23.83 5.34
N ASP A 130 -1.24 -22.68 5.71
CA ASP A 130 -2.70 -22.52 5.77
C ASP A 130 -3.24 -22.06 4.40
N PHE A 131 -3.91 -22.99 3.70
CA PHE A 131 -4.52 -22.70 2.40
C PHE A 131 -5.48 -21.51 2.41
N SER A 132 -6.11 -21.22 3.55
CA SER A 132 -7.04 -20.09 3.68
C SER A 132 -6.34 -18.72 3.70
N GLU A 133 -5.03 -18.67 3.93
CA GLU A 133 -4.20 -17.47 3.86
C GLU A 133 -3.27 -17.49 2.65
N GLY A 134 -2.64 -18.64 2.39
CA GLY A 134 -1.66 -18.80 1.32
C GLY A 134 -2.24 -18.59 -0.08
N ILE A 135 -3.43 -19.15 -0.37
CA ILE A 135 -4.06 -18.98 -1.69
C ILE A 135 -4.43 -17.52 -1.98
N PRO A 136 -5.13 -16.80 -1.09
CA PRO A 136 -5.42 -15.37 -1.31
C PRO A 136 -4.17 -14.51 -1.47
N ALA A 137 -3.15 -14.78 -0.67
CA ALA A 137 -1.87 -14.07 -0.78
C ALA A 137 -1.19 -14.34 -2.14
N PHE A 138 -1.17 -15.58 -2.59
CA PHE A 138 -0.65 -15.95 -3.90
C PHE A 138 -1.41 -15.27 -5.05
N ILE A 139 -2.76 -15.27 -4.99
CA ILE A 139 -3.60 -14.60 -5.98
C ILE A 139 -3.33 -13.10 -5.99
N CYS A 140 -3.22 -12.47 -4.81
CA CYS A 140 -2.92 -11.05 -4.67
C CYS A 140 -1.58 -10.69 -5.33
N ILE A 141 -0.51 -11.42 -4.98
CA ILE A 141 0.83 -11.19 -5.52
C ILE A 141 0.88 -11.42 -7.04
N GLY A 142 0.24 -12.48 -7.52
CA GLY A 142 0.19 -12.81 -8.94
C GLY A 142 -0.65 -11.83 -9.76
N ALA A 143 -1.81 -11.41 -9.25
CA ALA A 143 -2.71 -10.52 -9.97
C ALA A 143 -2.13 -9.12 -10.18
N MET A 144 -1.33 -8.59 -9.25
CA MET A 144 -0.74 -7.25 -9.37
C MET A 144 0.05 -7.03 -10.67
N PRO A 145 1.03 -7.87 -11.04
CA PRO A 145 1.76 -7.69 -12.29
C PRO A 145 0.93 -8.00 -13.53
N PHE A 146 -0.02 -8.96 -13.48
CA PHE A 146 -0.85 -9.30 -14.62
C PHE A 146 -1.81 -8.18 -15.02
N PHE A 147 -2.38 -7.49 -14.04
CA PHE A 147 -3.32 -6.39 -14.29
C PHE A 147 -2.66 -5.01 -14.27
N TYR A 148 -1.35 -4.93 -14.07
CA TYR A 148 -0.62 -3.66 -13.90
C TYR A 148 -1.28 -2.71 -12.89
N SER A 149 -1.89 -3.28 -11.86
CA SER A 149 -2.68 -2.54 -10.88
C SER A 149 -2.61 -3.18 -9.49
N ILE A 150 -2.09 -2.44 -8.52
CA ILE A 150 -2.05 -2.83 -7.12
C ILE A 150 -3.48 -3.06 -6.58
N SER A 151 -4.40 -2.18 -6.96
CA SER A 151 -5.79 -2.25 -6.54
C SER A 151 -6.53 -3.50 -7.04
N GLU A 152 -6.25 -3.95 -8.28
CA GLU A 152 -6.82 -5.19 -8.79
C GLU A 152 -6.28 -6.40 -8.03
N GLY A 153 -4.98 -6.42 -7.74
CA GLY A 153 -4.37 -7.46 -6.92
C GLY A 153 -5.00 -7.54 -5.53
N ILE A 154 -5.13 -6.40 -4.84
CA ILE A 154 -5.75 -6.34 -3.52
C ILE A 154 -7.22 -6.78 -3.58
N SER A 155 -8.00 -6.30 -4.56
CA SER A 155 -9.41 -6.66 -4.67
C SER A 155 -9.61 -8.16 -4.89
N MET A 156 -8.81 -8.78 -5.77
CA MET A 156 -8.84 -10.23 -5.98
C MET A 156 -8.38 -11.01 -4.74
N GLY A 157 -7.36 -10.52 -4.04
CA GLY A 157 -6.90 -11.09 -2.77
C GLY A 157 -7.99 -11.08 -1.71
N VAL A 158 -8.66 -9.95 -1.50
CA VAL A 158 -9.75 -9.80 -0.52
C VAL A 158 -10.95 -10.68 -0.89
N ILE A 159 -11.37 -10.69 -2.15
CA ILE A 159 -12.48 -11.54 -2.60
C ILE A 159 -12.15 -13.02 -2.37
N SER A 160 -10.97 -13.47 -2.80
CA SER A 160 -10.56 -14.86 -2.63
C SER A 160 -10.43 -15.25 -1.16
N TYR A 161 -9.93 -14.36 -0.30
CA TYR A 161 -9.85 -14.58 1.14
C TYR A 161 -11.23 -14.79 1.76
N VAL A 162 -12.19 -13.92 1.45
CA VAL A 162 -13.56 -14.04 1.98
C VAL A 162 -14.25 -15.29 1.46
N VAL A 163 -14.15 -15.57 0.16
CA VAL A 163 -14.77 -16.75 -0.45
C VAL A 163 -14.22 -18.06 0.13
N LEU A 164 -12.88 -18.19 0.23
CA LEU A 164 -12.25 -19.39 0.76
C LEU A 164 -12.60 -19.62 2.23
N ASN A 165 -12.59 -18.58 3.05
CA ASN A 165 -12.94 -18.70 4.47
C ASN A 165 -14.43 -19.02 4.68
N LEU A 166 -15.32 -18.57 3.79
CA LEU A 166 -16.73 -18.97 3.80
C LEU A 166 -16.89 -20.43 3.41
N LEU A 167 -16.21 -20.90 2.35
CA LEU A 167 -16.29 -22.27 1.86
C LEU A 167 -15.69 -23.28 2.85
N THR A 168 -14.60 -22.93 3.52
CA THR A 168 -13.92 -23.78 4.51
C THR A 168 -14.58 -23.75 5.88
N GLY A 169 -15.56 -22.88 6.11
CA GLY A 169 -16.24 -22.72 7.41
C GLY A 169 -15.36 -22.07 8.49
N LYS A 170 -14.11 -21.73 8.19
CA LYS A 170 -13.16 -21.09 9.12
C LYS A 170 -13.48 -19.62 9.41
N ALA A 171 -14.46 -19.04 8.73
CA ALA A 171 -14.88 -17.64 8.91
C ALA A 171 -15.27 -17.31 10.37
N ARG A 172 -15.75 -18.29 11.13
CA ARG A 172 -16.10 -18.15 12.57
C ARG A 172 -14.88 -18.26 13.49
N GLU A 173 -13.91 -19.10 13.15
CA GLU A 173 -12.69 -19.30 13.96
C GLU A 173 -11.74 -18.11 13.83
N LYS A 174 -11.53 -17.60 12.61
CA LYS A 174 -10.62 -16.47 12.33
C LYS A 174 -11.21 -15.09 12.63
N LYS A 175 -12.45 -15.01 13.16
CA LYS A 175 -13.13 -13.74 13.50
C LYS A 175 -12.95 -12.68 12.41
N ILE A 176 -13.24 -13.02 11.16
CA ILE A 176 -13.11 -12.10 10.03
C ILE A 176 -13.94 -10.85 10.34
N SER A 177 -13.30 -9.69 10.25
CA SER A 177 -13.96 -8.42 10.49
C SER A 177 -15.15 -8.24 9.52
N PRO A 178 -16.32 -7.76 10.00
CA PRO A 178 -17.46 -7.48 9.12
C PRO A 178 -17.10 -6.47 8.01
N VAL A 179 -16.08 -5.64 8.22
CA VAL A 179 -15.55 -4.71 7.21
C VAL A 179 -15.00 -5.47 6.00
N MET A 180 -14.35 -6.62 6.18
CA MET A 180 -13.83 -7.43 5.08
C MET A 180 -14.94 -7.97 4.17
N TYR A 181 -16.10 -8.34 4.73
CA TYR A 181 -17.25 -8.76 3.94
C TYR A 181 -17.83 -7.61 3.11
N ILE A 182 -17.94 -6.42 3.72
CA ILE A 182 -18.42 -5.22 3.03
C ILE A 182 -17.47 -4.87 1.88
N LEU A 183 -16.16 -4.91 2.11
CA LEU A 183 -15.16 -4.65 1.09
C LEU A 183 -15.22 -5.67 -0.05
N ALA A 184 -15.35 -6.96 0.26
CA ALA A 184 -15.47 -7.99 -0.77
C ALA A 184 -16.71 -7.78 -1.65
N VAL A 185 -17.84 -7.42 -1.03
CA VAL A 185 -19.07 -7.10 -1.77
C VAL A 185 -18.89 -5.85 -2.64
N LEU A 186 -18.27 -4.79 -2.11
CA LEU A 186 -17.98 -3.58 -2.89
C LEU A 186 -17.07 -3.86 -4.09
N PHE A 187 -16.04 -4.68 -3.91
CA PHE A 187 -15.16 -5.08 -5.01
C PHE A 187 -15.86 -5.97 -6.03
N LEU A 188 -16.74 -6.87 -5.61
CA LEU A 188 -17.57 -7.65 -6.54
C LEU A 188 -18.52 -6.75 -7.34
N VAL A 189 -19.19 -5.82 -6.68
CA VAL A 189 -20.09 -4.84 -7.35
C VAL A 189 -19.31 -4.02 -8.38
N LYS A 190 -18.06 -3.63 -8.07
CA LYS A 190 -17.16 -2.97 -9.02
C LYS A 190 -17.00 -3.79 -10.30
N TYR A 191 -16.68 -5.09 -10.20
CA TYR A 191 -16.49 -5.94 -11.38
C TYR A 191 -17.76 -6.17 -12.21
N PHE A 192 -18.93 -5.99 -11.62
CA PHE A 192 -20.21 -6.11 -12.34
C PHE A 192 -20.66 -4.79 -12.98
N LEU A 193 -20.17 -3.63 -12.50
CA LEU A 193 -20.62 -2.31 -12.97
C LEU A 193 -19.63 -1.65 -13.95
N ILE A 194 -18.41 -2.13 -14.03
CA ILE A 194 -17.34 -1.65 -14.93
C ILE A 194 -17.00 -2.74 -15.92
#